data_7bcbe0713939c18724c6f77adffc9a0a
#
_entry.id   7bcbe0713939c18724c6f77adffc9a0a
#
_cell.length_a   1.000
_cell.length_b   1.000
_cell.length_c   1.000
_cell.angle_alpha   90.00
_cell.angle_beta   90.00
_cell.angle_gamma   90.00
#
_symmetry.space_group_name_H-M   'P 1'
#
loop_
_entity.id
_entity.type
_entity.pdbx_description
1 polymer ?
#
loop_
_entity_poly.entity_id
_entity_poly.type
_entity_poly.pdbx_seq_one_letter_code
_entity_poly.pdbx_strand_id
1 'polypeptide(L)'
;MERIPDSPDDQTDLSAEEAPPRQGTRLSRPDEVGRWPSHPGGPPSPRPKAADSLTIGRGSKTPRLVMLSRPQDFAAFQGGGTTRSHPLLIARFRRTDLETTRFGLSTGRALGGAVVRNRVRRRLREALRMMSPSFQPGWDVLIIAKPAIVEADQGTLVGALRRTLSKGGALGGSTG
;
A
#
# COMPACT_ATOMS: atom_id res chain seq x y z
N MET A 1 12.67 -66.68 -15.76
CA MET A 1 12.24 -66.88 -17.14
C MET A 1 10.93 -66.17 -17.30
N GLU A 2 10.96 -65.02 -17.86
CA GLU A 2 9.97 -64.56 -18.83
C GLU A 2 10.33 -63.15 -19.30
N ARG A 3 10.32 -63.04 -20.58
CA ARG A 3 10.99 -62.05 -21.43
C ARG A 3 10.29 -60.73 -21.46
N ILE A 4 11.09 -59.66 -21.53
CA ILE A 4 10.73 -58.32 -21.99
C ILE A 4 10.57 -58.37 -23.52
N PRO A 5 9.53 -57.78 -24.12
CA PRO A 5 9.54 -57.36 -25.50
C PRO A 5 9.81 -55.84 -25.59
N ASP A 6 10.91 -55.52 -26.10
CA ASP A 6 11.31 -54.73 -27.27
C ASP A 6 10.33 -53.64 -27.72
N SER A 7 10.86 -52.44 -27.74
CA SER A 7 10.28 -51.23 -28.37
C SER A 7 10.37 -51.34 -29.89
N PRO A 8 9.43 -50.74 -30.60
CA PRO A 8 9.78 -50.13 -31.87
C PRO A 8 9.69 -48.61 -31.84
N ASP A 9 10.79 -48.06 -32.32
CA ASP A 9 10.92 -46.70 -32.84
C ASP A 9 9.72 -46.31 -33.70
N ASP A 10 9.11 -45.18 -33.39
CA ASP A 10 8.28 -44.46 -34.36
C ASP A 10 8.85 -43.03 -34.53
N GLN A 11 9.68 -42.96 -35.57
CA GLN A 11 10.15 -41.73 -36.16
C GLN A 11 8.98 -41.04 -36.85
N THR A 12 8.40 -40.04 -36.20
CA THR A 12 7.46 -39.13 -36.88
C THR A 12 8.19 -37.89 -37.31
N ASP A 13 8.48 -37.92 -38.60
CA ASP A 13 8.93 -36.87 -39.50
C ASP A 13 8.27 -35.51 -39.19
N LEU A 14 9.08 -34.57 -38.71
CA LEU A 14 8.70 -33.18 -38.55
C LEU A 14 8.93 -32.45 -39.85
N SER A 15 7.93 -32.46 -40.70
CA SER A 15 7.86 -31.57 -41.86
C SER A 15 7.84 -30.12 -41.34
N ALA A 16 8.92 -29.42 -41.65
CA ALA A 16 9.06 -28.00 -41.47
C ALA A 16 7.98 -27.26 -42.28
N GLU A 17 6.98 -26.75 -41.59
CA GLU A 17 6.00 -25.84 -42.18
C GLU A 17 6.59 -24.45 -42.19
N GLU A 18 7.02 -24.08 -43.37
CA GLU A 18 7.61 -22.83 -43.78
C GLU A 18 6.62 -21.69 -43.56
N ALA A 19 6.89 -20.78 -42.63
CA ALA A 19 6.10 -19.60 -42.39
C ALA A 19 6.19 -18.64 -43.59
N PRO A 20 5.07 -18.11 -44.11
CA PRO A 20 5.08 -17.18 -45.22
C PRO A 20 5.73 -15.83 -44.82
N PRO A 21 6.45 -15.18 -45.75
CA PRO A 21 7.08 -13.89 -45.50
C PRO A 21 6.03 -12.80 -45.18
N ARG A 22 6.18 -12.15 -44.05
CA ARG A 22 5.38 -10.98 -43.73
C ARG A 22 5.71 -9.87 -44.68
N GLN A 23 4.84 -9.63 -45.64
CA GLN A 23 4.87 -8.44 -46.48
C GLN A 23 4.63 -7.22 -45.59
N GLY A 24 5.63 -6.38 -45.49
CA GLY A 24 5.58 -5.10 -44.84
C GLY A 24 4.58 -4.18 -45.56
N THR A 25 3.40 -4.07 -45.00
CA THR A 25 2.49 -3.00 -45.36
C THR A 25 3.01 -1.71 -44.74
N ARG A 26 3.70 -0.92 -45.55
CA ARG A 26 3.96 0.49 -45.28
C ARG A 26 2.62 1.19 -45.09
N LEU A 27 2.14 1.24 -43.87
CA LEU A 27 1.08 2.16 -43.52
C LEU A 27 1.68 3.56 -43.44
N SER A 28 1.30 4.36 -44.42
CA SER A 28 1.51 5.78 -44.48
C SER A 28 1.17 6.41 -43.13
N ARG A 29 2.10 7.20 -42.59
CA ARG A 29 1.83 8.08 -41.47
C ARG A 29 0.68 9.03 -41.87
N PRO A 30 -0.37 9.15 -41.10
CA PRO A 30 -1.18 10.34 -41.12
C PRO A 30 -0.42 11.40 -40.30
N ASP A 31 0.31 12.25 -40.99
CA ASP A 31 0.61 13.58 -40.52
C ASP A 31 -0.71 14.32 -40.35
N GLU A 32 -0.84 15.03 -39.27
CA GLU A 32 -1.97 15.82 -38.80
C GLU A 32 -2.84 15.17 -37.70
N VAL A 33 -2.25 14.99 -36.54
CA VAL A 33 -3.01 15.06 -35.32
C VAL A 33 -2.66 16.36 -34.61
N GLY A 34 -3.63 17.22 -34.64
CA GLY A 34 -3.81 18.46 -33.93
C GLY A 34 -2.69 18.91 -32.98
N ARG A 35 -1.96 19.90 -33.46
CA ARG A 35 -1.15 20.78 -32.65
C ARG A 35 -2.02 21.37 -31.55
N TRP A 36 -1.87 20.88 -30.35
CA TRP A 36 -2.45 21.53 -29.18
C TRP A 36 -1.96 22.98 -29.15
N PRO A 37 -2.86 23.97 -29.04
CA PRO A 37 -2.42 25.34 -28.93
C PRO A 37 -1.51 25.46 -27.70
N SER A 38 -0.30 25.89 -27.94
CA SER A 38 0.64 26.28 -26.90
C SER A 38 -0.05 27.37 -26.07
N HIS A 39 -0.43 27.06 -24.86
CA HIS A 39 -0.88 28.09 -23.94
C HIS A 39 0.27 29.09 -23.77
N PRO A 40 0.05 30.39 -24.07
CA PRO A 40 1.03 31.39 -23.77
C PRO A 40 1.33 31.33 -22.28
N GLY A 41 2.62 31.19 -21.97
CA GLY A 41 3.08 31.10 -20.59
C GLY A 41 2.54 32.27 -19.76
N GLY A 42 1.60 31.96 -18.87
CA GLY A 42 1.27 32.87 -17.80
C GLY A 42 2.51 33.05 -16.92
N PRO A 43 2.70 34.23 -16.32
CA PRO A 43 3.84 34.48 -15.47
C PRO A 43 3.87 33.39 -14.35
N PRO A 44 5.06 32.90 -13.99
CA PRO A 44 5.19 31.92 -12.94
C PRO A 44 4.57 32.51 -11.68
N SER A 45 3.57 31.82 -11.13
CA SER A 45 2.97 32.17 -9.85
C SER A 45 4.10 32.28 -8.82
N PRO A 46 4.19 33.36 -8.06
CA PRO A 46 5.22 33.48 -7.05
C PRO A 46 5.07 32.35 -6.06
N ARG A 47 6.11 31.52 -5.93
CA ARG A 47 6.19 30.54 -4.84
C ARG A 47 5.97 31.30 -3.54
N PRO A 48 5.05 30.89 -2.68
CA PRO A 48 4.97 31.48 -1.37
C PRO A 48 6.31 31.21 -0.67
N LYS A 49 7.06 32.29 -0.45
CA LYS A 49 8.19 32.27 0.47
C LYS A 49 7.64 31.83 1.81
N ALA A 50 8.32 30.90 2.45
CA ALA A 50 8.08 30.57 3.84
C ALA A 50 8.13 31.90 4.62
N ALA A 51 6.96 32.41 4.94
CA ALA A 51 6.80 33.50 5.86
C ALA A 51 5.93 32.99 6.99
N ASP A 52 6.53 33.07 8.15
CA ASP A 52 5.90 32.97 9.45
C ASP A 52 4.44 33.38 9.40
N SER A 53 3.57 32.41 9.55
CA SER A 53 2.18 32.67 9.87
C SER A 53 1.86 31.99 11.17
N LEU A 54 2.13 32.72 12.22
CA LEU A 54 1.38 32.65 13.47
C LEU A 54 -0.10 32.82 13.14
N THR A 55 -0.74 31.78 12.69
CA THR A 55 -2.19 31.69 12.63
C THR A 55 -2.64 30.90 13.84
N ILE A 56 -2.94 31.62 14.89
CA ILE A 56 -3.77 31.17 16.00
C ILE A 56 -5.15 30.81 15.41
N GLY A 57 -5.26 29.62 14.87
CA GLY A 57 -6.52 28.99 14.50
C GLY A 57 -6.97 28.13 15.68
N ARG A 58 -7.98 28.55 16.39
CA ARG A 58 -8.82 27.72 17.26
C ARG A 58 -9.46 26.62 16.38
N GLY A 59 -8.71 25.56 16.07
CA GLY A 59 -9.20 24.34 15.47
C GLY A 59 -8.92 23.24 16.47
N SER A 60 -9.93 22.45 16.80
CA SER A 60 -9.81 21.26 17.63
C SER A 60 -8.52 20.53 17.32
N LYS A 61 -7.65 20.38 18.31
CA LYS A 61 -6.40 19.62 18.23
C LYS A 61 -6.72 18.16 18.02
N THR A 62 -7.13 17.79 16.82
CA THR A 62 -7.05 16.39 16.40
C THR A 62 -5.57 16.05 16.35
N PRO A 63 -5.07 15.16 17.22
CA PRO A 63 -3.67 14.85 17.26
C PRO A 63 -3.23 14.35 15.88
N ARG A 64 -2.18 14.95 15.33
CA ARG A 64 -1.66 14.61 14.02
C ARG A 64 -1.09 13.20 14.07
N LEU A 65 -1.70 12.31 13.31
CA LEU A 65 -1.19 10.97 13.12
C LEU A 65 0.15 11.05 12.37
N VAL A 66 1.23 10.60 13.00
CA VAL A 66 2.57 10.56 12.40
C VAL A 66 2.69 9.29 11.56
N MET A 67 3.01 9.45 10.27
CA MET A 67 3.09 8.34 9.33
C MET A 67 4.54 8.02 8.98
N LEU A 68 4.87 6.71 8.96
CA LEU A 68 6.12 6.21 8.41
C LEU A 68 6.10 6.36 6.89
N SER A 69 7.10 7.01 6.33
CA SER A 69 7.18 7.30 4.90
C SER A 69 8.52 6.89 4.26
N ARG A 70 9.56 6.71 5.05
CA ARG A 70 10.90 6.39 4.55
C ARG A 70 11.06 4.88 4.39
N PRO A 71 11.69 4.39 3.31
CA PRO A 71 11.97 2.96 3.13
C PRO A 71 12.70 2.32 4.33
N GLN A 72 13.59 3.06 4.95
CA GLN A 72 14.36 2.63 6.14
C GLN A 72 13.45 2.29 7.32
N ASP A 73 12.38 3.07 7.53
CA ASP A 73 11.43 2.82 8.62
C ASP A 73 10.73 1.47 8.44
N PHE A 74 10.44 1.07 7.19
CA PHE A 74 9.83 -0.21 6.88
C PHE A 74 10.85 -1.38 6.99
N ALA A 75 12.09 -1.15 6.60
CA ALA A 75 13.17 -2.14 6.73
C ALA A 75 13.41 -2.51 8.18
N ALA A 76 13.27 -1.55 9.09
CA ALA A 76 13.45 -1.76 10.53
C ALA A 76 12.50 -2.81 11.14
N PHE A 77 11.38 -3.12 10.50
CA PHE A 77 10.49 -4.20 10.92
C PHE A 77 10.95 -5.60 10.50
N GLN A 78 11.99 -5.72 9.67
CA GLN A 78 12.54 -7.01 9.27
C GLN A 78 13.42 -7.62 10.37
N GLY A 79 14.06 -6.77 11.18
CA GLY A 79 15.01 -7.18 12.23
C GLY A 79 14.40 -7.57 13.56
N GLY A 80 13.07 -7.54 13.74
CA GLY A 80 12.44 -7.91 15.00
C GLY A 80 11.17 -7.15 15.30
N GLY A 81 10.56 -7.43 16.45
CA GLY A 81 9.33 -6.83 16.92
C GLY A 81 8.21 -7.84 17.16
N THR A 82 7.17 -7.40 17.82
CA THR A 82 5.99 -8.23 18.09
C THR A 82 5.01 -8.17 16.92
N THR A 83 4.46 -9.31 16.52
CA THR A 83 3.43 -9.38 15.48
C THR A 83 2.11 -9.85 16.07
N ARG A 84 1.03 -9.16 15.71
CA ARG A 84 -0.35 -9.55 16.03
C ARG A 84 -1.15 -9.71 14.75
N SER A 85 -1.80 -10.85 14.60
CA SER A 85 -2.61 -11.15 13.42
C SER A 85 -4.10 -11.09 13.75
N HIS A 86 -4.86 -10.55 12.80
CA HIS A 86 -6.32 -10.54 12.76
C HIS A 86 -6.77 -10.97 11.35
N PRO A 87 -7.99 -11.51 11.16
CA PRO A 87 -8.48 -11.85 9.80
C PRO A 87 -8.38 -10.71 8.80
N LEU A 88 -8.61 -9.45 9.21
CA LEU A 88 -8.58 -8.27 8.34
C LEU A 88 -7.19 -7.65 8.14
N LEU A 89 -6.27 -7.84 9.08
CA LEU A 89 -4.98 -7.16 9.07
C LEU A 89 -3.92 -7.90 9.91
N ILE A 90 -2.66 -7.56 9.66
CA ILE A 90 -1.54 -7.92 10.52
C ILE A 90 -0.94 -6.62 11.03
N ALA A 91 -0.65 -6.50 12.32
CA ALA A 91 0.09 -5.39 12.88
C ALA A 91 1.44 -5.89 13.43
N ARG A 92 2.51 -5.21 13.03
CA ARG A 92 3.87 -5.42 13.56
C ARG A 92 4.24 -4.21 14.40
N PHE A 93 4.78 -4.45 15.58
CA PHE A 93 5.10 -3.46 16.58
C PHE A 93 6.59 -3.46 16.87
N ARG A 94 7.16 -2.28 16.93
CA ARG A 94 8.54 -2.07 17.35
C ARG A 94 8.58 -0.94 18.38
N ARG A 95 9.27 -1.16 19.48
CA ARG A 95 9.55 -0.10 20.44
C ARG A 95 10.58 0.88 19.87
N THR A 96 10.38 2.15 20.19
CA THR A 96 11.30 3.24 19.85
C THR A 96 11.39 4.22 21.01
N ASP A 97 12.46 4.99 21.06
CA ASP A 97 12.66 6.02 22.09
C ASP A 97 11.98 7.36 21.74
N LEU A 98 11.08 7.34 20.75
CA LEU A 98 10.36 8.52 20.31
C LEU A 98 9.19 8.81 21.25
N GLU A 99 8.94 10.08 21.54
CA GLU A 99 7.76 10.51 22.31
C GLU A 99 6.42 10.34 21.58
N THR A 100 6.47 9.96 20.33
CA THR A 100 5.28 9.78 19.49
C THR A 100 5.20 8.40 18.90
N THR A 101 3.98 7.92 18.68
CA THR A 101 3.75 6.67 17.94
C THR A 101 3.58 6.97 16.46
N ARG A 102 4.32 6.21 15.63
CA ARG A 102 4.30 6.35 14.18
C ARG A 102 3.65 5.13 13.53
N PHE A 103 2.91 5.35 12.46
CA PHE A 103 2.16 4.31 11.77
C PHE A 103 2.61 4.12 10.32
N GLY A 104 2.87 2.89 9.91
CA GLY A 104 3.06 2.50 8.52
C GLY A 104 1.82 1.74 8.01
N LEU A 105 1.41 2.01 6.76
CA LEU A 105 0.31 1.30 6.13
C LEU A 105 0.80 0.57 4.88
N SER A 106 0.71 -0.74 4.89
CA SER A 106 0.99 -1.59 3.73
C SER A 106 -0.31 -2.10 3.13
N THR A 107 -0.60 -1.64 1.91
CA THR A 107 -1.76 -2.07 1.10
C THR A 107 -1.24 -2.73 -0.16
N GLY A 108 -0.98 -4.04 -0.08
CA GLY A 108 -0.39 -4.83 -1.16
C GLY A 108 -1.32 -5.03 -2.37
N ARG A 109 -0.75 -5.57 -3.46
CA ARG A 109 -1.49 -5.87 -4.69
C ARG A 109 -2.63 -6.88 -4.49
N ALA A 110 -2.53 -7.75 -3.50
CA ALA A 110 -3.55 -8.72 -3.15
C ALA A 110 -4.91 -8.12 -2.77
N LEU A 111 -4.98 -6.82 -2.45
CA LEU A 111 -6.23 -6.09 -2.19
C LEU A 111 -7.00 -5.73 -3.47
N GLY A 112 -6.37 -5.84 -4.64
CA GLY A 112 -6.94 -5.45 -5.93
C GLY A 112 -6.29 -4.21 -6.56
N GLY A 113 -7.04 -3.50 -7.42
CA GLY A 113 -6.57 -2.35 -8.17
C GLY A 113 -6.19 -1.13 -7.30
N ALA A 114 -5.59 -0.12 -7.92
CA ALA A 114 -5.10 1.07 -7.22
C ALA A 114 -6.21 1.82 -6.46
N VAL A 115 -7.40 1.88 -7.02
CA VAL A 115 -8.56 2.55 -6.41
C VAL A 115 -8.95 1.86 -5.10
N VAL A 116 -9.03 0.51 -5.10
CA VAL A 116 -9.35 -0.28 -3.90
C VAL A 116 -8.29 -0.07 -2.83
N ARG A 117 -7.01 -0.18 -3.19
CA ARG A 117 -5.91 0.04 -2.25
C ARG A 117 -5.94 1.44 -1.62
N ASN A 118 -6.24 2.47 -2.42
CA ASN A 118 -6.35 3.84 -1.92
C ASN A 118 -7.56 4.02 -0.99
N ARG A 119 -8.71 3.40 -1.29
CA ARG A 119 -9.89 3.39 -0.42
C ARG A 119 -9.55 2.76 0.93
N VAL A 120 -8.94 1.58 0.94
CA VAL A 120 -8.53 0.89 2.17
C VAL A 120 -7.55 1.75 2.97
N ARG A 121 -6.56 2.36 2.31
CA ARG A 121 -5.59 3.24 2.97
C ARG A 121 -6.25 4.46 3.64
N ARG A 122 -7.24 5.07 2.97
CA ARG A 122 -8.01 6.20 3.55
C ARG A 122 -8.82 5.75 4.76
N ARG A 123 -9.52 4.62 4.68
CA ARG A 123 -10.30 4.04 5.78
C ARG A 123 -9.42 3.73 7.00
N LEU A 124 -8.25 3.13 6.78
CA LEU A 124 -7.30 2.86 7.86
C LEU A 124 -6.78 4.13 8.52
N ARG A 125 -6.45 5.16 7.75
CA ARG A 125 -6.02 6.45 8.31
C ARG A 125 -7.11 7.11 9.15
N GLU A 126 -8.33 7.07 8.68
CA GLU A 126 -9.47 7.62 9.42
C GLU A 126 -9.70 6.88 10.73
N ALA A 127 -9.71 5.54 10.70
CA ALA A 127 -9.84 4.72 11.90
C ALA A 127 -8.71 5.00 12.92
N LEU A 128 -7.48 5.16 12.47
CA LEU A 128 -6.35 5.51 13.33
C LEU A 128 -6.48 6.92 13.92
N ARG A 129 -6.98 7.89 13.15
CA ARG A 129 -7.23 9.25 13.66
C ARG A 129 -8.24 9.24 14.80
N MET A 130 -9.33 8.50 14.66
CA MET A 130 -10.35 8.39 15.71
C MET A 130 -9.78 7.82 17.01
N MET A 131 -8.76 6.97 16.93
CA MET A 131 -8.10 6.37 18.09
C MET A 131 -6.87 7.16 18.58
N SER A 132 -6.49 8.22 17.88
CA SER A 132 -5.25 8.96 18.14
C SER A 132 -5.03 9.41 19.60
N PRO A 133 -6.05 9.85 20.35
CA PRO A 133 -5.88 10.25 21.74
C PRO A 133 -5.47 9.11 22.68
N SER A 134 -5.69 7.87 22.28
CA SER A 134 -5.47 6.67 23.10
C SER A 134 -4.13 5.98 22.82
N PHE A 135 -3.31 6.50 21.91
CA PHE A 135 -2.02 5.86 21.60
C PHE A 135 -0.98 6.13 22.68
N GLN A 136 -0.28 5.07 23.05
CA GLN A 136 0.89 5.15 23.91
C GLN A 136 2.11 5.61 23.11
N PRO A 137 2.97 6.49 23.64
CA PRO A 137 4.18 6.91 22.96
C PRO A 137 5.20 5.76 22.81
N GLY A 138 6.20 5.95 21.95
CA GLY A 138 7.33 5.05 21.84
C GLY A 138 7.05 3.80 21.01
N TRP A 139 6.19 3.88 20.01
CA TRP A 139 5.90 2.76 19.11
C TRP A 139 6.00 3.12 17.63
N ASP A 140 6.62 2.24 16.88
CA ASP A 140 6.41 2.14 15.44
C ASP A 140 5.46 0.97 15.18
N VAL A 141 4.39 1.22 14.44
CA VAL A 141 3.37 0.21 14.14
C VAL A 141 3.19 0.11 12.64
N LEU A 142 3.48 -1.05 12.06
CA LEU A 142 3.23 -1.35 10.65
C LEU A 142 1.96 -2.18 10.51
N ILE A 143 0.95 -1.61 9.88
CA ILE A 143 -0.32 -2.28 9.59
C ILE A 143 -0.31 -2.79 8.16
N ILE A 144 -0.45 -4.10 8.00
CA ILE A 144 -0.51 -4.80 6.72
C ILE A 144 -1.95 -5.24 6.51
N ALA A 145 -2.61 -4.68 5.51
CA ALA A 145 -3.99 -5.01 5.19
C ALA A 145 -4.09 -6.36 4.47
N LYS A 146 -5.04 -7.21 4.89
CA LYS A 146 -5.37 -8.47 4.23
C LYS A 146 -6.57 -8.30 3.26
N PRO A 147 -6.77 -9.17 2.27
CA PRO A 147 -7.87 -9.05 1.30
C PRO A 147 -9.25 -8.89 1.94
N ALA A 148 -9.55 -9.62 3.00
CA ALA A 148 -10.84 -9.54 3.70
C ALA A 148 -11.21 -8.14 4.22
N ILE A 149 -10.25 -7.20 4.31
CA ILE A 149 -10.50 -5.81 4.74
C ILE A 149 -11.31 -5.01 3.72
N VAL A 150 -11.32 -5.43 2.45
CA VAL A 150 -11.99 -4.73 1.35
C VAL A 150 -13.50 -4.73 1.57
N GLU A 151 -14.05 -5.87 2.01
CA GLU A 151 -15.48 -6.09 2.22
C GLU A 151 -15.94 -5.69 3.64
N ALA A 152 -15.00 -5.57 4.58
CA ALA A 152 -15.34 -5.20 5.95
C ALA A 152 -15.92 -3.79 6.01
N ASP A 153 -16.96 -3.59 6.81
CA ASP A 153 -17.49 -2.26 7.13
C ASP A 153 -16.52 -1.45 8.01
N GLN A 154 -16.82 -0.16 8.21
CA GLN A 154 -15.93 0.72 8.98
C GLN A 154 -15.92 0.38 10.47
N GLY A 155 -17.05 -0.05 11.04
CA GLY A 155 -17.15 -0.42 12.46
C GLY A 155 -16.32 -1.67 12.75
N THR A 156 -16.44 -2.70 11.92
CA THR A 156 -15.63 -3.94 12.00
C THR A 156 -14.16 -3.64 11.87
N LEU A 157 -13.77 -2.74 10.95
CA LEU A 157 -12.38 -2.32 10.77
C LEU A 157 -11.83 -1.62 12.01
N VAL A 158 -12.57 -0.67 12.58
CA VAL A 158 -12.18 0.05 13.82
C VAL A 158 -12.05 -0.92 14.98
N GLY A 159 -13.01 -1.86 15.14
CA GLY A 159 -12.97 -2.89 16.16
C GLY A 159 -11.76 -3.83 16.03
N ALA A 160 -11.43 -4.23 14.82
CA ALA A 160 -10.26 -5.05 14.52
C ALA A 160 -8.95 -4.33 14.86
N LEU A 161 -8.82 -3.07 14.45
CA LEU A 161 -7.67 -2.23 14.77
C LEU A 161 -7.52 -2.05 16.28
N ARG A 162 -8.59 -1.67 16.98
CA ARG A 162 -8.57 -1.46 18.44
C ARG A 162 -8.08 -2.71 19.17
N ARG A 163 -8.66 -3.87 18.87
CA ARG A 163 -8.26 -5.16 19.47
C ARG A 163 -6.79 -5.50 19.18
N THR A 164 -6.34 -5.28 17.96
CA THR A 164 -4.99 -5.62 17.56
C THR A 164 -3.96 -4.69 18.19
N LEU A 165 -4.23 -3.38 18.22
CA LEU A 165 -3.35 -2.37 18.79
C LEU A 165 -3.28 -2.46 20.32
N SER A 166 -4.39 -2.77 20.99
CA SER A 166 -4.43 -3.01 22.44
C SER A 166 -3.59 -4.23 22.81
N LYS A 167 -3.77 -5.37 22.10
CA LYS A 167 -2.96 -6.59 22.30
C LYS A 167 -1.48 -6.38 21.99
N GLY A 168 -1.14 -5.39 21.19
CA GLY A 168 0.24 -5.00 20.86
C GLY A 168 0.87 -4.01 21.83
N GLY A 169 0.09 -3.44 22.75
CA GLY A 169 0.55 -2.45 23.74
C GLY A 169 0.69 -1.03 23.21
N ALA A 170 0.30 -0.75 21.97
CA ALA A 170 0.36 0.58 21.38
C ALA A 170 -0.87 1.44 21.70
N LEU A 171 -1.92 0.85 22.25
CA LEU A 171 -3.08 1.54 22.80
C LEU A 171 -3.03 1.48 24.32
N GLY A 172 -3.20 2.63 24.96
CA GLY A 172 -3.41 2.69 26.39
C GLY A 172 -4.67 1.89 26.73
N GLY A 173 -4.56 0.90 27.62
CA GLY A 173 -5.70 0.21 28.13
C GLY A 173 -6.59 1.21 28.84
N SER A 174 -7.78 1.45 28.32
CA SER A 174 -8.88 1.88 29.14
C SER A 174 -9.18 0.67 30.03
N THR A 175 -8.56 0.63 31.21
CA THR A 175 -9.05 -0.19 32.31
C THR A 175 -10.36 0.43 32.71
N GLY A 176 -11.43 -0.12 32.23
CA GLY A 176 -12.79 0.09 32.67
C GLY A 176 -13.36 -1.27 32.97
#